data_e371b5135f5abf0e4844cb075a1668d2
#
_entry.id   e371b5135f5abf0e4844cb075a1668d2
#
_cell.length_a   1.000
_cell.length_b   1.000
_cell.length_c   1.000
_cell.angle_alpha   90.00
_cell.angle_beta   90.00
_cell.angle_gamma   90.00
#
_symmetry.space_group_name_H-M   'P 1'
#
loop_
_entity.id
_entity.type
_entity.pdbx_description
1 polymer ?
#
loop_
_entity_poly.entity_id
_entity_poly.type
_entity_poly.pdbx_seq_one_letter_code
_entity_poly.pdbx_strand_id
1 'polypeptide(L)'
;GPLAWCNGHGARALTCKYHGWTYTLDGQLRSAPEMQGASDFDPAGIRLHDVRVHEWQGLVFVALSDHVPDFGTVYAGITERITPVDLAAFRFLRRVSYEVGCHWKVYVDNFLEGYHLPHVHPGLSRILDYRAYDIELFPWYSLQHSPLRNNDGIYGDGEAWYYFVYPNVMLNVMPGRLQSNRVLPLGADRCRVEFDYYYADDPAALARIDNDQRFSDEIQAEDIRICEAVQRKTMRFVPIKS
;
A
#
# COMPACT_ATOMS: atom_id res chain seq x y z
N GLY A 1 -3.81 17.96 19.17
CA GLY A 1 -3.11 16.73 19.54
C GLY A 1 -3.81 15.49 19.01
N PRO A 2 -3.23 14.27 19.11
CA PRO A 2 -3.87 13.06 18.62
C PRO A 2 -5.18 12.74 19.34
N LEU A 3 -6.17 12.27 18.59
CA LEU A 3 -7.49 11.85 19.09
C LEU A 3 -7.57 10.33 19.27
N ALA A 4 -6.79 9.57 18.50
CA ALA A 4 -6.64 8.12 18.63
C ALA A 4 -5.17 7.76 18.84
N TRP A 5 -4.90 6.84 19.77
CA TRP A 5 -3.55 6.44 20.18
C TRP A 5 -3.27 4.95 19.97
N CYS A 6 -4.32 4.18 19.78
CA CYS A 6 -4.27 2.74 19.57
C CYS A 6 -5.51 2.28 18.82
N ASN A 7 -5.49 1.05 18.39
CA ASN A 7 -6.68 0.38 17.86
C ASN A 7 -7.76 0.30 18.95
N GLY A 8 -9.02 0.46 18.55
CA GLY A 8 -10.15 0.41 19.46
C GLY A 8 -11.47 0.32 18.71
N HIS A 9 -12.54 0.05 19.45
CA HIS A 9 -13.89 -0.02 18.92
C HIS A 9 -14.89 0.54 19.95
N GLY A 10 -16.09 0.89 19.50
CA GLY A 10 -17.20 1.32 20.37
C GLY A 10 -17.01 2.68 21.02
N ALA A 11 -16.10 3.52 20.54
CA ALA A 11 -15.95 4.88 21.01
C ALA A 11 -17.24 5.66 20.75
N ARG A 12 -17.67 6.49 21.72
CA ARG A 12 -18.84 7.39 21.60
C ARG A 12 -18.43 8.85 21.39
N ALA A 13 -17.15 9.16 21.57
CA ALA A 13 -16.54 10.46 21.36
C ALA A 13 -15.01 10.28 21.28
N LEU A 14 -14.33 11.28 20.72
CA LEU A 14 -12.89 11.33 20.59
C LEU A 14 -12.35 12.46 21.47
N THR A 15 -11.49 12.13 22.43
CA THR A 15 -10.93 13.12 23.37
C THR A 15 -9.43 13.27 23.15
N CYS A 16 -8.99 14.51 22.87
CA CYS A 16 -7.59 14.86 22.78
C CYS A 16 -6.96 14.83 24.18
N LYS A 17 -5.94 14.01 24.39
CA LYS A 17 -5.28 13.89 25.70
C LYS A 17 -4.39 15.09 26.05
N TYR A 18 -4.21 16.03 25.14
CA TYR A 18 -3.37 17.21 25.40
C TYR A 18 -4.12 18.23 26.30
N HIS A 19 -5.33 18.68 25.87
CA HIS A 19 -6.11 19.67 26.64
C HIS A 19 -7.55 19.21 26.94
N GLY A 20 -7.87 17.92 26.75
CA GLY A 20 -9.20 17.39 27.05
C GLY A 20 -10.32 17.76 26.07
N TRP A 21 -10.01 18.42 24.95
CA TRP A 21 -11.02 18.74 23.94
C TRP A 21 -11.64 17.47 23.41
N THR A 22 -12.95 17.42 23.43
CA THR A 22 -13.73 16.23 23.08
C THR A 22 -14.61 16.53 21.87
N TYR A 23 -14.56 15.63 20.88
CA TYR A 23 -15.33 15.70 19.64
C TYR A 23 -16.32 14.54 19.56
N THR A 24 -17.46 14.78 18.95
CA THR A 24 -18.39 13.74 18.53
C THR A 24 -17.81 12.94 17.34
N LEU A 25 -18.42 11.81 17.01
CA LEU A 25 -17.91 10.97 15.90
C LEU A 25 -18.15 11.59 14.52
N ASP A 26 -19.09 12.54 14.42
CA ASP A 26 -19.29 13.38 13.23
C ASP A 26 -18.38 14.62 13.19
N GLY A 27 -17.42 14.70 14.12
CA GLY A 27 -16.36 15.70 14.13
C GLY A 27 -16.69 17.01 14.83
N GLN A 28 -17.90 17.22 15.35
CA GLN A 28 -18.29 18.45 16.04
C GLN A 28 -17.61 18.55 17.41
N LEU A 29 -17.12 19.74 17.79
CA LEU A 29 -16.60 19.98 19.14
C LEU A 29 -17.74 19.86 20.15
N ARG A 30 -17.59 18.93 21.11
CA ARG A 30 -18.55 18.66 22.17
C ARG A 30 -18.24 19.42 23.46
N SER A 31 -16.95 19.45 23.83
CA SER A 31 -16.49 20.15 25.01
C SER A 31 -15.04 20.61 24.90
N ALA A 32 -14.73 21.76 25.48
CA ALA A 32 -13.41 22.33 25.55
C ALA A 32 -13.20 22.88 26.99
N PRO A 33 -12.55 22.11 27.87
CA PRO A 33 -12.26 22.55 29.23
C PRO A 33 -11.51 23.89 29.27
N GLU A 34 -11.75 24.69 30.28
CA GLU A 34 -11.10 25.99 30.59
C GLU A 34 -11.27 27.08 29.50
N MET A 35 -12.24 26.90 28.58
CA MET A 35 -12.51 27.88 27.52
C MET A 35 -13.66 28.86 27.86
N GLN A 36 -14.29 28.76 29.08
CA GLN A 36 -15.47 29.55 29.46
C GLN A 36 -15.21 31.06 29.55
N GLY A 37 -13.94 31.45 29.72
CA GLY A 37 -13.56 32.87 29.79
C GLY A 37 -12.99 33.46 28.51
N ALA A 38 -12.93 32.70 27.43
CA ALA A 38 -12.40 33.17 26.15
C ALA A 38 -13.47 33.92 25.36
N SER A 39 -13.27 35.24 25.14
CA SER A 39 -14.27 36.15 24.56
C SER A 39 -14.68 35.82 23.12
N ASP A 40 -13.73 35.23 22.35
CA ASP A 40 -13.91 34.94 20.92
C ASP A 40 -13.98 33.41 20.63
N PHE A 41 -14.35 32.63 21.65
CA PHE A 41 -14.46 31.19 21.52
C PHE A 41 -15.88 30.75 21.23
N ASP A 42 -16.17 30.37 19.99
CA ASP A 42 -17.42 29.73 19.58
C ASP A 42 -17.23 28.23 19.32
N PRO A 43 -17.63 27.34 20.23
CA PRO A 43 -17.52 25.90 20.06
C PRO A 43 -18.34 25.36 18.89
N ALA A 44 -19.43 26.04 18.49
CA ALA A 44 -20.26 25.59 17.37
C ALA A 44 -19.55 25.71 16.01
N GLY A 45 -18.64 26.66 15.89
CA GLY A 45 -17.80 26.83 14.69
C GLY A 45 -16.59 25.89 14.60
N ILE A 46 -16.34 25.08 15.64
CA ILE A 46 -15.15 24.21 15.68
C ILE A 46 -15.53 22.78 15.38
N ARG A 47 -14.95 22.23 14.32
CA ARG A 47 -15.10 20.82 13.96
C ARG A 47 -13.82 20.24 13.38
N LEU A 48 -13.71 18.91 13.40
CA LEU A 48 -12.68 18.17 12.67
C LEU A 48 -12.94 18.27 11.16
N HIS A 49 -11.90 18.21 10.37
CA HIS A 49 -12.04 18.14 8.91
C HIS A 49 -12.66 16.81 8.50
N ASP A 50 -13.62 16.87 7.58
CA ASP A 50 -14.17 15.68 6.95
C ASP A 50 -13.16 15.08 6.00
N VAL A 51 -13.10 13.76 5.98
CA VAL A 51 -12.23 13.00 5.09
C VAL A 51 -13.07 11.94 4.40
N ARG A 52 -13.00 11.88 3.06
CA ARG A 52 -13.70 10.82 2.32
C ARG A 52 -13.03 9.48 2.63
N VAL A 53 -13.84 8.49 3.00
CA VAL A 53 -13.41 7.14 3.36
C VAL A 53 -14.11 6.15 2.46
N HIS A 54 -13.39 5.14 2.00
CA HIS A 54 -13.95 4.01 1.27
C HIS A 54 -13.33 2.71 1.81
N GLU A 55 -14.20 1.73 2.06
CA GLU A 55 -13.78 0.37 2.40
C GLU A 55 -13.92 -0.52 1.16
N TRP A 56 -12.85 -1.21 0.81
CA TRP A 56 -12.82 -2.15 -0.30
C TRP A 56 -11.98 -3.36 0.06
N GLN A 57 -12.57 -4.55 -0.04
CA GLN A 57 -11.88 -5.82 0.21
C GLN A 57 -11.16 -5.86 1.58
N GLY A 58 -11.80 -5.31 2.62
CA GLY A 58 -11.22 -5.21 3.97
C GLY A 58 -10.10 -4.17 4.14
N LEU A 59 -9.73 -3.45 3.09
CA LEU A 59 -8.79 -2.34 3.13
C LEU A 59 -9.55 -1.02 3.23
N VAL A 60 -9.03 -0.08 4.04
CA VAL A 60 -9.62 1.25 4.23
C VAL A 60 -8.79 2.29 3.48
N PHE A 61 -9.45 3.02 2.59
CA PHE A 61 -8.86 4.09 1.80
C PHE A 61 -9.40 5.44 2.25
N VAL A 62 -8.54 6.46 2.24
CA VAL A 62 -8.89 7.83 2.58
C VAL A 62 -8.44 8.78 1.47
N ALA A 63 -9.26 9.79 1.18
CA ALA A 63 -8.90 10.86 0.27
C ALA A 63 -8.83 12.19 1.05
N LEU A 64 -7.65 12.81 1.05
CA LEU A 64 -7.37 14.05 1.79
C LEU A 64 -7.70 15.32 0.97
N SER A 65 -8.17 15.15 -0.27
CA SER A 65 -8.50 16.26 -1.17
C SER A 65 -9.78 15.95 -1.93
N ASP A 66 -10.60 16.97 -2.14
CA ASP A 66 -11.83 16.86 -2.94
C ASP A 66 -11.57 16.71 -4.44
N HIS A 67 -10.34 16.99 -4.88
CA HIS A 67 -9.91 16.81 -6.28
C HIS A 67 -9.54 15.36 -6.63
N VAL A 68 -9.46 14.47 -5.65
CA VAL A 68 -9.22 13.03 -5.90
C VAL A 68 -10.49 12.42 -6.49
N PRO A 69 -10.42 11.67 -7.61
CA PRO A 69 -11.57 10.96 -8.16
C PRO A 69 -12.22 10.03 -7.15
N ASP A 70 -13.45 9.64 -7.42
CA ASP A 70 -14.14 8.66 -6.59
C ASP A 70 -13.43 7.31 -6.65
N PHE A 71 -13.47 6.58 -5.54
CA PHE A 71 -12.81 5.29 -5.40
C PHE A 71 -13.18 4.32 -6.53
N GLY A 72 -14.47 4.21 -6.88
CA GLY A 72 -14.95 3.36 -7.96
C GLY A 72 -14.37 3.71 -9.33
N THR A 73 -14.00 4.97 -9.57
CA THR A 73 -13.29 5.40 -10.80
C THR A 73 -11.84 4.94 -10.78
N VAL A 74 -11.16 5.07 -9.64
CA VAL A 74 -9.73 4.72 -9.50
C VAL A 74 -9.52 3.20 -9.55
N TYR A 75 -10.40 2.42 -8.91
CA TYR A 75 -10.30 0.96 -8.79
C TYR A 75 -11.21 0.20 -9.79
N ALA A 76 -11.73 0.88 -10.81
CA ALA A 76 -12.64 0.27 -11.79
C ALA A 76 -12.04 -0.98 -12.44
N GLY A 77 -12.77 -2.10 -12.40
CA GLY A 77 -12.39 -3.36 -13.03
C GLY A 77 -11.46 -4.27 -12.21
N ILE A 78 -10.87 -3.77 -11.11
CA ILE A 78 -9.94 -4.60 -10.30
C ILE A 78 -10.70 -5.75 -9.63
N THR A 79 -11.87 -5.49 -9.03
CA THR A 79 -12.68 -6.51 -8.35
C THR A 79 -13.10 -7.62 -9.31
N GLU A 80 -13.56 -7.25 -10.49
CA GLU A 80 -14.01 -8.19 -11.52
C GLU A 80 -12.85 -9.07 -12.00
N ARG A 81 -11.66 -8.48 -12.14
CA ARG A 81 -10.46 -9.18 -12.62
C ARG A 81 -9.94 -10.21 -11.63
N ILE A 82 -9.97 -9.92 -10.35
CA ILE A 82 -9.49 -10.84 -9.30
C ILE A 82 -10.55 -11.86 -8.86
N THR A 83 -11.82 -11.71 -9.28
CA THR A 83 -12.87 -12.68 -8.96
C THR A 83 -12.49 -14.10 -9.45
N PRO A 84 -12.64 -15.16 -8.65
CA PRO A 84 -13.42 -15.25 -7.39
C PRO A 84 -12.61 -14.99 -6.10
N VAL A 85 -11.44 -14.36 -6.16
CA VAL A 85 -10.63 -14.09 -4.97
C VAL A 85 -11.34 -13.03 -4.10
N ASP A 86 -11.65 -13.37 -2.86
CA ASP A 86 -12.20 -12.47 -1.84
C ASP A 86 -11.08 -12.06 -0.87
N LEU A 87 -10.48 -10.90 -1.10
CA LEU A 87 -9.38 -10.41 -0.26
C LEU A 87 -9.86 -10.00 1.14
N ALA A 88 -11.16 -9.70 1.31
CA ALA A 88 -11.73 -9.37 2.62
C ALA A 88 -11.73 -10.56 3.59
N ALA A 89 -11.71 -11.79 3.04
CA ALA A 89 -11.56 -13.01 3.83
C ALA A 89 -10.12 -13.30 4.28
N PHE A 90 -9.14 -12.55 3.76
CA PHE A 90 -7.74 -12.78 4.12
C PHE A 90 -7.41 -12.15 5.47
N ARG A 91 -6.52 -12.78 6.21
CA ARG A 91 -6.09 -12.30 7.53
C ARG A 91 -4.76 -11.58 7.43
N PHE A 92 -4.70 -10.38 8.01
CA PHE A 92 -3.45 -9.66 8.19
C PHE A 92 -2.49 -10.46 9.05
N LEU A 93 -1.28 -10.68 8.56
CA LEU A 93 -0.23 -11.36 9.29
C LEU A 93 0.75 -10.35 9.92
N ARG A 94 1.39 -9.55 9.09
CA ARG A 94 2.42 -8.60 9.55
C ARG A 94 2.65 -7.46 8.55
N ARG A 95 3.27 -6.40 9.07
CA ARG A 95 3.91 -5.34 8.26
C ARG A 95 5.42 -5.45 8.35
N VAL A 96 6.08 -5.27 7.21
CA VAL A 96 7.53 -5.07 7.12
C VAL A 96 7.78 -3.71 6.46
N SER A 97 8.75 -2.95 6.98
CA SER A 97 9.11 -1.64 6.44
C SER A 97 10.58 -1.64 6.03
N TYR A 98 10.86 -1.13 4.84
CA TYR A 98 12.20 -0.99 4.28
C TYR A 98 12.47 0.48 4.02
N GLU A 99 13.63 0.98 4.45
CA GLU A 99 14.14 2.28 3.99
C GLU A 99 15.06 2.03 2.80
N VAL A 100 14.80 2.73 1.69
CA VAL A 100 15.50 2.54 0.42
C VAL A 100 16.16 3.87 0.03
N GLY A 101 17.46 3.83 -0.25
CA GLY A 101 18.28 4.98 -0.65
C GLY A 101 18.05 5.39 -2.10
N CYS A 102 16.77 5.61 -2.47
CA CYS A 102 16.40 6.16 -3.77
C CYS A 102 15.16 7.06 -3.69
N HIS A 103 14.99 7.92 -4.68
CA HIS A 103 13.76 8.65 -4.86
C HIS A 103 12.59 7.68 -5.05
N TRP A 104 11.43 7.96 -4.44
CA TRP A 104 10.29 7.06 -4.46
C TRP A 104 9.84 6.65 -5.87
N LYS A 105 9.98 7.53 -6.86
CA LYS A 105 9.65 7.22 -8.26
C LYS A 105 10.58 6.18 -8.87
N VAL A 106 11.86 6.15 -8.48
CA VAL A 106 12.79 5.11 -8.95
C VAL A 106 12.34 3.73 -8.51
N TYR A 107 11.85 3.61 -7.27
CA TYR A 107 11.28 2.36 -6.78
C TYR A 107 9.96 2.01 -7.50
N VAL A 108 9.11 3.01 -7.75
CA VAL A 108 7.87 2.82 -8.51
C VAL A 108 8.17 2.41 -9.96
N ASP A 109 9.11 3.08 -10.63
CA ASP A 109 9.50 2.75 -12.01
C ASP A 109 10.00 1.30 -12.12
N ASN A 110 10.77 0.81 -11.13
CA ASN A 110 11.21 -0.58 -11.07
C ASN A 110 10.02 -1.56 -10.96
N PHE A 111 8.97 -1.21 -10.25
CA PHE A 111 7.76 -2.04 -10.12
C PHE A 111 6.90 -2.04 -11.39
N LEU A 112 6.90 -0.94 -12.16
CA LEU A 112 5.98 -0.73 -13.28
C LEU A 112 6.32 -1.53 -14.54
N GLU A 113 7.43 -2.25 -14.56
CA GLU A 113 7.90 -2.99 -15.74
C GLU A 113 8.43 -4.37 -15.34
N GLY A 114 8.47 -5.30 -16.29
CA GLY A 114 8.96 -6.66 -16.10
C GLY A 114 10.31 -6.96 -16.77
N TYR A 115 10.96 -5.98 -17.39
CA TYR A 115 12.20 -6.20 -18.15
C TYR A 115 13.38 -6.64 -17.28
N HIS A 116 13.41 -6.18 -16.03
CA HIS A 116 14.47 -6.56 -15.09
C HIS A 116 14.30 -7.98 -14.52
N LEU A 117 13.07 -8.55 -14.54
CA LEU A 117 12.79 -9.85 -13.91
C LEU A 117 13.78 -10.96 -14.28
N PRO A 118 14.09 -11.21 -15.57
CA PRO A 118 15.04 -12.28 -15.93
C PRO A 118 16.47 -12.03 -15.46
N HIS A 119 16.84 -10.78 -15.19
CA HIS A 119 18.20 -10.37 -14.89
C HIS A 119 18.43 -10.13 -13.40
N VAL A 120 17.43 -9.62 -12.70
CA VAL A 120 17.52 -9.23 -11.28
C VAL A 120 16.91 -10.30 -10.37
N HIS A 121 15.82 -10.96 -10.80
CA HIS A 121 15.02 -11.90 -10.01
C HIS A 121 15.01 -13.31 -10.62
N PRO A 122 16.10 -14.06 -10.62
CA PRO A 122 16.13 -15.41 -11.18
C PRO A 122 15.15 -16.36 -10.47
N GLY A 123 14.89 -16.13 -9.17
CA GLY A 123 13.89 -16.86 -8.39
C GLY A 123 12.47 -16.61 -8.91
N LEU A 124 12.09 -15.34 -9.07
CA LEU A 124 10.76 -14.94 -9.55
C LEU A 124 10.52 -15.38 -11.01
N SER A 125 11.56 -15.30 -11.86
CA SER A 125 11.50 -15.76 -13.25
C SER A 125 11.26 -17.26 -13.41
N ARG A 126 11.52 -18.08 -12.37
CA ARG A 126 11.15 -19.51 -12.38
C ARG A 126 9.69 -19.76 -12.06
N ILE A 127 9.09 -18.87 -11.27
CA ILE A 127 7.69 -18.99 -10.81
C ILE A 127 6.72 -18.41 -11.83
N LEU A 128 7.07 -17.30 -12.47
CA LEU A 128 6.24 -16.63 -13.49
C LEU A 128 6.50 -17.21 -14.88
N ASP A 129 5.45 -17.30 -15.69
CA ASP A 129 5.63 -17.53 -17.11
C ASP A 129 5.92 -16.22 -17.84
N TYR A 130 7.21 -15.85 -17.89
CA TYR A 130 7.63 -14.60 -18.51
C TYR A 130 7.23 -14.44 -19.98
N ARG A 131 6.96 -15.54 -20.71
CA ARG A 131 6.48 -15.47 -22.10
C ARG A 131 5.01 -15.05 -22.20
N ALA A 132 4.25 -15.32 -21.16
CA ALA A 132 2.86 -14.92 -21.01
C ALA A 132 2.69 -13.73 -20.05
N TYR A 133 3.79 -13.07 -19.69
CA TYR A 133 3.76 -11.87 -18.87
C TYR A 133 3.24 -10.70 -19.70
N ASP A 134 2.16 -10.07 -19.26
CA ASP A 134 1.51 -8.97 -19.97
C ASP A 134 1.32 -7.74 -19.07
N ILE A 135 1.22 -6.57 -19.71
CA ILE A 135 1.06 -5.27 -19.03
C ILE A 135 -0.13 -4.54 -19.64
N GLU A 136 -1.13 -4.27 -18.83
CA GLU A 136 -2.32 -3.49 -19.19
C GLU A 136 -2.27 -2.12 -18.51
N LEU A 137 -2.60 -1.05 -19.25
CA LEU A 137 -2.62 0.32 -18.75
C LEU A 137 -4.04 0.85 -18.65
N PHE A 138 -4.37 1.40 -17.50
CA PHE A 138 -5.66 2.03 -17.20
C PHE A 138 -5.45 3.48 -16.75
N PRO A 139 -6.49 4.32 -16.72
CA PRO A 139 -6.34 5.75 -16.39
C PRO A 139 -5.68 6.02 -15.03
N TRP A 140 -5.89 5.14 -14.03
CA TRP A 140 -5.43 5.34 -12.64
C TRP A 140 -4.53 4.24 -12.11
N TYR A 141 -4.39 3.15 -12.83
CA TYR A 141 -3.54 2.03 -12.44
C TYR A 141 -2.95 1.32 -13.66
N SER A 142 -1.92 0.56 -13.41
CA SER A 142 -1.43 -0.47 -14.33
C SER A 142 -1.61 -1.85 -13.70
N LEU A 143 -1.79 -2.84 -14.54
CA LEU A 143 -1.80 -4.24 -14.17
C LEU A 143 -0.70 -4.96 -14.93
N GLN A 144 0.15 -5.65 -14.20
CA GLN A 144 1.07 -6.64 -14.74
C GLN A 144 0.59 -8.00 -14.28
N HIS A 145 0.51 -8.97 -15.18
CA HIS A 145 0.02 -10.29 -14.80
C HIS A 145 0.73 -11.39 -15.57
N SER A 146 0.77 -12.56 -14.97
CA SER A 146 1.40 -13.74 -15.54
C SER A 146 0.80 -15.01 -14.93
N PRO A 147 0.59 -16.07 -15.74
CA PRO A 147 0.35 -17.38 -15.18
C PRO A 147 1.51 -17.82 -14.27
N LEU A 148 1.18 -18.51 -13.19
CA LEU A 148 2.17 -19.14 -12.32
C LEU A 148 2.58 -20.48 -12.89
N ARG A 149 3.89 -20.77 -12.86
CA ARG A 149 4.42 -22.08 -13.21
C ARG A 149 4.42 -22.96 -11.96
N ASN A 150 3.81 -24.12 -12.06
CA ASN A 150 3.70 -25.08 -10.95
C ASN A 150 5.03 -25.81 -10.63
N ASN A 151 6.17 -25.19 -10.88
CA ASN A 151 7.46 -25.89 -10.81
C ASN A 151 8.06 -25.96 -9.40
N ASP A 152 7.74 -25.01 -8.51
CA ASP A 152 8.43 -24.88 -7.21
C ASP A 152 7.48 -24.82 -6.01
N GLY A 153 6.17 -24.99 -6.21
CA GLY A 153 5.19 -25.20 -5.12
C GLY A 153 4.95 -24.05 -4.17
N ILE A 154 5.49 -22.82 -4.42
CA ILE A 154 5.28 -21.70 -3.48
C ILE A 154 3.86 -21.19 -3.54
N TYR A 155 3.27 -21.02 -4.75
CA TYR A 155 1.92 -20.46 -4.89
C TYR A 155 0.90 -21.43 -5.49
N GLY A 156 1.34 -22.56 -6.06
CA GLY A 156 0.47 -23.49 -6.78
C GLY A 156 0.07 -22.99 -8.16
N ASP A 157 -1.02 -23.56 -8.70
CA ASP A 157 -1.58 -23.14 -9.98
C ASP A 157 -2.39 -21.86 -9.82
N GLY A 158 -2.35 -20.98 -10.81
CA GLY A 158 -3.11 -19.75 -10.85
C GLY A 158 -2.41 -18.63 -11.60
N GLU A 159 -2.74 -17.42 -11.25
CA GLU A 159 -2.22 -16.22 -11.87
C GLU A 159 -1.70 -15.26 -10.79
N ALA A 160 -0.63 -14.54 -11.11
CA ALA A 160 -0.12 -13.44 -10.33
C ALA A 160 -0.62 -12.13 -10.93
N TRP A 161 -1.21 -11.27 -10.12
CA TRP A 161 -1.63 -9.93 -10.51
C TRP A 161 -0.85 -8.90 -9.68
N TYR A 162 -0.16 -7.99 -10.38
CA TYR A 162 0.62 -6.90 -9.79
C TYR A 162 -0.01 -5.57 -10.22
N TYR A 163 -0.80 -4.98 -9.35
CA TYR A 163 -1.41 -3.67 -9.59
C TYR A 163 -0.54 -2.57 -9.01
N PHE A 164 -0.29 -1.54 -9.80
CA PHE A 164 0.15 -0.26 -9.29
C PHE A 164 -0.99 0.74 -9.41
N VAL A 165 -1.49 1.22 -8.29
CA VAL A 165 -2.53 2.27 -8.24
C VAL A 165 -1.88 3.58 -7.87
N TYR A 166 -2.01 4.54 -8.79
CA TYR A 166 -1.41 5.87 -8.61
C TYR A 166 -1.93 6.55 -7.35
N PRO A 167 -1.08 7.23 -6.53
CA PRO A 167 0.33 7.52 -6.85
C PRO A 167 1.35 6.52 -6.28
N ASN A 168 0.99 5.62 -5.34
CA ASN A 168 2.00 4.91 -4.55
C ASN A 168 1.52 3.62 -3.89
N VAL A 169 0.40 3.07 -4.30
CA VAL A 169 -0.15 1.81 -3.79
C VAL A 169 0.11 0.69 -4.78
N MET A 170 0.60 -0.44 -4.30
CA MET A 170 0.78 -1.66 -5.08
C MET A 170 0.01 -2.80 -4.42
N LEU A 171 -0.64 -3.64 -5.23
CA LEU A 171 -1.35 -4.83 -4.76
C LEU A 171 -0.80 -6.03 -5.53
N ASN A 172 -0.14 -6.92 -4.83
CA ASN A 172 0.37 -8.18 -5.37
C ASN A 172 -0.57 -9.29 -4.91
N VAL A 173 -1.47 -9.70 -5.81
CA VAL A 173 -2.48 -10.73 -5.56
C VAL A 173 -2.02 -12.03 -6.17
N MET A 174 -1.97 -13.08 -5.37
CA MET A 174 -1.59 -14.44 -5.77
C MET A 174 -2.51 -15.45 -5.09
N PRO A 175 -2.55 -16.70 -5.50
CA PRO A 175 -3.38 -17.71 -4.85
C PRO A 175 -3.14 -17.79 -3.34
N GLY A 176 -4.17 -17.44 -2.57
CA GLY A 176 -4.15 -17.45 -1.10
C GLY A 176 -3.34 -16.33 -0.44
N ARG A 177 -2.89 -15.30 -1.20
CA ARG A 177 -2.05 -14.22 -0.68
C ARG A 177 -2.39 -12.86 -1.29
N LEU A 178 -2.43 -11.84 -0.45
CA LEU A 178 -2.30 -10.44 -0.83
C LEU A 178 -1.07 -9.85 -0.14
N GLN A 179 -0.25 -9.14 -0.88
CA GLN A 179 0.74 -8.21 -0.33
C GLN A 179 0.40 -6.82 -0.85
N SER A 180 -0.01 -5.92 0.04
CA SER A 180 -0.18 -4.52 -0.32
C SER A 180 1.08 -3.73 0.05
N ASN A 181 1.58 -2.93 -0.89
CA ASN A 181 2.77 -2.12 -0.66
C ASN A 181 2.41 -0.65 -0.74
N ARG A 182 3.05 0.16 0.09
CA ARG A 182 2.97 1.62 0.00
C ARG A 182 4.37 2.19 -0.10
N VAL A 183 4.59 3.05 -1.08
CA VAL A 183 5.85 3.75 -1.27
C VAL A 183 5.72 5.18 -0.74
N LEU A 184 6.40 5.50 0.34
CA LEU A 184 6.31 6.76 1.05
C LEU A 184 7.59 7.59 0.81
N PRO A 185 7.51 8.76 0.17
CA PRO A 185 8.66 9.63 -0.02
C PRO A 185 9.17 10.15 1.34
N LEU A 186 10.47 10.03 1.60
CA LEU A 186 11.15 10.60 2.77
C LEU A 186 12.07 11.77 2.40
N GLY A 187 12.35 11.94 1.11
CA GLY A 187 13.21 12.98 0.58
C GLY A 187 13.46 12.79 -0.91
N ALA A 188 14.39 13.56 -1.46
CA ALA A 188 14.75 13.50 -2.88
C ALA A 188 15.51 12.22 -3.27
N ASP A 189 16.12 11.54 -2.32
CA ASP A 189 16.99 10.38 -2.50
C ASP A 189 16.67 9.22 -1.56
N ARG A 190 15.52 9.28 -0.88
CA ARG A 190 15.12 8.26 0.09
C ARG A 190 13.61 8.08 0.12
N CYS A 191 13.18 6.83 0.18
CA CYS A 191 11.79 6.47 0.42
C CYS A 191 11.69 5.35 1.46
N ARG A 192 10.47 5.16 1.97
CA ARG A 192 10.10 3.99 2.76
C ARG A 192 9.09 3.17 1.98
N VAL A 193 9.30 1.87 1.96
CA VAL A 193 8.35 0.92 1.37
C VAL A 193 7.79 0.06 2.50
N GLU A 194 6.48 0.06 2.64
CA GLU A 194 5.77 -0.73 3.64
C GLU A 194 5.04 -1.87 2.95
N PHE A 195 5.31 -3.10 3.35
CA PHE A 195 4.66 -4.32 2.89
C PHE A 195 3.71 -4.83 3.97
N ASP A 196 2.42 -4.92 3.65
CA ASP A 196 1.41 -5.56 4.47
C ASP A 196 1.05 -6.92 3.86
N TYR A 197 1.20 -7.98 4.64
CA TYR A 197 0.93 -9.35 4.21
C TYR A 197 -0.38 -9.85 4.77
N TYR A 198 -1.20 -10.40 3.88
CA TYR A 198 -2.48 -11.02 4.20
C TYR A 198 -2.55 -12.39 3.54
N TYR A 199 -3.09 -13.37 4.24
CA TYR A 199 -3.22 -14.74 3.75
C TYR A 199 -4.63 -15.26 3.94
N ALA A 200 -5.06 -16.10 2.99
CA ALA A 200 -6.29 -16.87 3.14
C ALA A 200 -6.20 -17.79 4.35
N ASP A 201 -7.31 -17.95 5.06
CA ASP A 201 -7.41 -18.85 6.22
C ASP A 201 -7.67 -20.28 5.73
N ASP A 202 -6.76 -20.81 4.91
CA ASP A 202 -6.80 -22.20 4.44
C ASP A 202 -5.46 -22.90 4.69
N PRO A 203 -5.47 -24.24 4.93
CA PRO A 203 -4.25 -24.96 5.29
C PRO A 203 -3.12 -24.89 4.25
N ALA A 204 -3.45 -24.78 2.96
CA ALA A 204 -2.46 -24.74 1.90
C ALA A 204 -1.75 -23.36 1.86
N ALA A 205 -2.49 -22.27 2.06
CA ALA A 205 -1.92 -20.93 2.18
C ALA A 205 -1.06 -20.82 3.45
N LEU A 206 -1.57 -21.27 4.58
CA LEU A 206 -0.87 -21.21 5.88
C LEU A 206 0.44 -22.02 5.88
N ALA A 207 0.48 -23.18 5.24
CA ALA A 207 1.67 -24.02 5.17
C ALA A 207 2.81 -23.38 4.36
N ARG A 208 2.53 -22.37 3.52
CA ARG A 208 3.50 -21.73 2.63
C ARG A 208 4.06 -20.42 3.17
N ILE A 209 3.50 -19.88 4.27
CA ILE A 209 3.83 -18.54 4.77
C ILE A 209 5.35 -18.34 4.93
N ASP A 210 6.06 -19.24 5.59
CA ASP A 210 7.48 -19.08 5.86
C ASP A 210 8.33 -19.08 4.57
N ASN A 211 7.93 -19.88 3.59
CA ASN A 211 8.61 -19.92 2.29
C ASN A 211 8.34 -18.65 1.49
N ASP A 212 7.08 -18.20 1.45
CA ASP A 212 6.67 -16.96 0.78
C ASP A 212 7.37 -15.74 1.40
N GLN A 213 7.43 -15.69 2.73
CA GLN A 213 8.08 -14.57 3.43
C GLN A 213 9.57 -14.49 3.11
N ARG A 214 10.30 -15.61 3.14
CA ARG A 214 11.71 -15.65 2.75
C ARG A 214 11.93 -15.25 1.29
N PHE A 215 11.10 -15.80 0.42
CA PHE A 215 11.16 -15.48 -1.01
C PHE A 215 10.87 -13.99 -1.26
N SER A 216 9.87 -13.42 -0.62
CA SER A 216 9.56 -11.99 -0.72
C SER A 216 10.69 -11.11 -0.19
N ASP A 217 11.34 -11.50 0.92
CA ASP A 217 12.50 -10.78 1.48
C ASP A 217 13.71 -10.82 0.53
N GLU A 218 13.95 -11.95 -0.19
CA GLU A 218 14.99 -12.07 -1.20
C GLU A 218 14.75 -11.13 -2.38
N ILE A 219 13.54 -11.14 -2.96
CA ILE A 219 13.15 -10.26 -4.07
C ILE A 219 13.31 -8.80 -3.65
N GLN A 220 12.80 -8.42 -2.47
CA GLN A 220 12.91 -7.05 -1.98
C GLN A 220 14.37 -6.61 -1.78
N ALA A 221 15.24 -7.49 -1.32
CA ALA A 221 16.66 -7.18 -1.19
C ALA A 221 17.34 -6.97 -2.56
N GLU A 222 16.90 -7.67 -3.60
CA GLU A 222 17.35 -7.47 -4.98
C GLU A 222 16.89 -6.12 -5.53
N ASP A 223 15.62 -5.78 -5.35
CA ASP A 223 15.04 -4.48 -5.75
C ASP A 223 15.73 -3.30 -5.06
N ILE A 224 15.98 -3.38 -3.76
CA ILE A 224 16.69 -2.33 -3.03
C ILE A 224 18.07 -2.09 -3.67
N ARG A 225 18.83 -3.14 -3.91
CA ARG A 225 20.18 -3.02 -4.50
C ARG A 225 20.19 -2.33 -5.86
N ILE A 226 19.24 -2.71 -6.74
CA ILE A 226 19.17 -2.13 -8.09
C ILE A 226 18.66 -0.69 -8.06
N CYS A 227 17.61 -0.40 -7.30
CA CYS A 227 17.04 0.95 -7.17
C CYS A 227 18.07 1.95 -6.61
N GLU A 228 18.83 1.56 -5.59
CA GLU A 228 19.92 2.39 -5.04
C GLU A 228 21.07 2.59 -6.04
N ALA A 229 21.37 1.56 -6.85
CA ALA A 229 22.40 1.70 -7.90
C ALA A 229 21.94 2.65 -9.01
N VAL A 230 20.67 2.62 -9.41
CA VAL A 230 20.07 3.56 -10.37
C VAL A 230 20.10 4.98 -9.82
N GLN A 231 19.68 5.19 -8.56
CA GLN A 231 19.71 6.49 -7.89
C GLN A 231 21.12 7.12 -7.91
N ARG A 232 22.15 6.35 -7.55
CA ARG A 232 23.54 6.84 -7.56
C ARG A 232 24.02 7.26 -8.93
N LYS A 233 23.55 6.61 -10.00
CA LYS A 233 23.89 7.00 -11.39
C LYS A 233 23.14 8.24 -11.84
N THR A 234 21.85 8.31 -11.57
CA THR A 234 21.00 9.44 -11.95
C THR A 234 21.50 10.74 -11.34
N MET A 235 21.90 10.75 -10.08
CA MET A 235 22.46 11.96 -9.43
C MET A 235 23.78 12.44 -10.05
N ARG A 236 24.53 11.56 -10.73
CA ARG A 236 25.78 11.96 -11.43
C ARG A 236 25.53 12.62 -12.78
N PHE A 237 24.37 12.42 -13.39
CA PHE A 237 24.04 12.92 -14.74
C PHE A 237 23.12 14.14 -14.74
N VAL A 238 22.54 14.53 -13.62
CA VAL A 238 21.77 15.78 -13.52
C VAL A 238 22.74 16.90 -13.19
N PRO A 239 23.06 17.82 -14.14
CA PRO A 239 23.85 19.01 -13.83
C PRO A 239 23.03 19.83 -12.84
N ILE A 240 23.61 20.13 -11.68
CA ILE A 240 23.07 21.11 -10.75
C ILE A 240 23.09 22.44 -11.51
N LYS A 241 21.93 22.86 -12.03
CA LYS A 241 21.78 24.23 -12.53
C LYS A 241 21.82 25.14 -11.31
N SER A 242 22.96 25.80 -11.14
CA SER A 242 23.13 26.92 -10.22
C SER A 242 22.24 28.09 -10.61
#